data_32c280695cf519f452cb437c191cdcb3
#
_entry.id   32c280695cf519f452cb437c191cdcb3
#
_cell.length_a   1.000
_cell.length_b   1.000
_cell.length_c   1.000
_cell.angle_alpha   90.00
_cell.angle_beta   90.00
_cell.angle_gamma   90.00
#
_symmetry.space_group_name_H-M   'P 1'
#
loop_
_entity.id
_entity.type
_entity.pdbx_description
1 polymer ?
#
loop_
_entity_poly.entity_id
_entity_poly.type
_entity_poly.pdbx_seq_one_letter_code
_entity_poly.pdbx_strand_id
1 'polypeptide(L)'
;MRFKHLILAAAMIASVPAFAQEATETEEEGYKFEVIKELPITPVKDQNMAGTCWCYSSLGFFEAELLRMGKPEYDFSEMYIVYKTYQDRADKAVRTHGDVSFSQGGSFGDVIYAIRHYGLVPDVE
;
A
#
# COMPACT_ATOMS: atom_id res chain seq x y z
N MET A 1 8.42 15.82 -78.75
CA MET A 1 7.08 15.29 -79.10
C MET A 1 6.45 14.77 -77.80
N ARG A 2 5.35 15.43 -77.36
CA ARG A 2 4.12 14.86 -76.77
C ARG A 2 4.35 14.15 -75.39
N PHE A 3 3.56 14.32 -74.33
CA PHE A 3 2.31 15.05 -73.94
C PHE A 3 2.27 14.98 -72.44
N LYS A 4 2.14 16.07 -71.81
CA LYS A 4 1.16 16.47 -70.79
C LYS A 4 0.17 15.39 -70.34
N HIS A 5 0.17 15.01 -69.08
CA HIS A 5 -1.06 14.83 -68.32
C HIS A 5 -0.85 15.27 -66.88
N LEU A 6 -1.43 16.40 -66.62
CA LEU A 6 -1.68 17.00 -65.35
C LEU A 6 -2.82 16.21 -64.71
N ILE A 7 -2.61 15.54 -63.61
CA ILE A 7 -3.69 15.01 -62.79
C ILE A 7 -3.66 15.78 -61.48
N LEU A 8 -4.64 16.69 -61.40
CA LEU A 8 -4.97 17.47 -60.23
C LEU A 8 -5.74 16.54 -59.29
N ALA A 9 -5.10 16.00 -58.24
CA ALA A 9 -5.77 15.32 -57.17
C ALA A 9 -6.15 16.35 -56.10
N ALA A 10 -7.45 16.73 -56.10
CA ALA A 10 -8.01 17.55 -55.07
C ALA A 10 -8.12 16.73 -53.76
N ALA A 11 -7.26 17.02 -52.83
CA ALA A 11 -7.37 16.50 -51.45
C ALA A 11 -8.54 17.21 -50.76
N MET A 12 -9.68 16.54 -50.66
CA MET A 12 -10.76 16.95 -49.76
C MET A 12 -10.29 16.69 -48.30
N ILE A 13 -9.91 17.75 -47.62
CA ILE A 13 -9.69 17.75 -46.19
C ILE A 13 -11.10 17.72 -45.55
N ALA A 14 -11.55 16.53 -45.19
CA ALA A 14 -12.71 16.37 -44.33
C ALA A 14 -12.31 16.85 -42.93
N SER A 15 -12.73 18.08 -42.60
CA SER A 15 -12.68 18.59 -41.23
C SER A 15 -13.69 17.82 -40.39
N VAL A 16 -13.17 16.84 -39.63
CA VAL A 16 -13.94 16.20 -38.56
C VAL A 16 -14.06 17.24 -37.45
N PRO A 17 -15.24 17.67 -37.04
CA PRO A 17 -15.39 18.48 -35.85
C PRO A 17 -14.94 17.62 -34.66
N ALA A 18 -13.85 18.02 -34.00
CA ALA A 18 -13.51 17.48 -32.71
C ALA A 18 -14.62 17.90 -31.75
N PHE A 19 -15.56 17.00 -31.51
CA PHE A 19 -16.41 17.09 -30.33
C PHE A 19 -15.46 16.91 -29.13
N ALA A 20 -15.04 18.03 -28.55
CA ALA A 20 -14.57 18.04 -27.20
C ALA A 20 -15.72 17.53 -26.35
N GLN A 21 -15.64 16.27 -25.97
CA GLN A 21 -16.48 15.70 -24.94
C GLN A 21 -16.07 16.42 -23.67
N GLU A 22 -16.78 17.51 -23.32
CA GLU A 22 -16.78 18.02 -21.97
C GLU A 22 -17.14 16.81 -21.09
N ALA A 23 -16.12 16.29 -20.38
CA ALA A 23 -16.37 15.40 -19.29
C ALA A 23 -17.22 16.20 -18.28
N THR A 24 -18.53 16.02 -18.37
CA THR A 24 -19.43 16.38 -17.28
C THR A 24 -18.95 15.55 -16.12
N GLU A 25 -18.20 16.18 -15.20
CA GLU A 25 -18.01 15.67 -13.86
C GLU A 25 -19.43 15.54 -13.28
N THR A 26 -20.00 14.35 -13.42
CA THR A 26 -21.12 13.95 -12.60
C THR A 26 -20.57 13.96 -11.19
N GLU A 27 -20.89 15.02 -10.43
CA GLU A 27 -20.74 14.99 -8.98
C GLU A 27 -21.51 13.74 -8.52
N GLU A 28 -20.76 12.67 -8.23
CA GLU A 28 -21.33 11.52 -7.56
C GLU A 28 -21.94 12.06 -6.27
N GLU A 29 -23.25 11.93 -6.11
CA GLU A 29 -23.96 12.20 -4.86
C GLU A 29 -23.51 11.18 -3.81
N GLY A 30 -22.23 11.26 -3.42
CA GLY A 30 -21.65 10.46 -2.35
C GLY A 30 -21.97 11.06 -0.98
N TYR A 31 -21.70 10.27 0.05
CA TYR A 31 -21.81 10.75 1.42
C TYR A 31 -20.86 11.92 1.65
N LYS A 32 -21.35 13.02 2.18
CA LYS A 32 -20.49 14.14 2.64
C LYS A 32 -20.06 13.87 4.08
N PHE A 33 -18.76 13.66 4.25
CA PHE A 33 -18.17 13.45 5.56
C PHE A 33 -17.62 14.75 6.10
N GLU A 34 -17.85 15.02 7.37
CA GLU A 34 -17.25 16.10 8.13
C GLU A 34 -16.19 15.51 9.07
N VAL A 35 -14.95 15.99 8.94
CA VAL A 35 -13.86 15.56 9.83
C VAL A 35 -14.00 16.27 11.16
N ILE A 36 -14.47 15.55 12.17
CA ILE A 36 -14.62 16.09 13.53
C ILE A 36 -13.26 16.15 14.25
N LYS A 37 -12.41 15.16 14.01
CA LYS A 37 -11.08 15.07 14.63
C LYS A 37 -10.15 14.25 13.76
N GLU A 38 -8.97 14.79 13.50
CA GLU A 38 -7.88 14.09 12.82
C GLU A 38 -6.78 13.79 13.84
N LEU A 39 -6.28 12.57 13.82
CA LEU A 39 -5.13 12.15 14.64
C LEU A 39 -3.89 12.06 13.74
N PRO A 40 -2.71 12.46 14.25
CA PRO A 40 -1.48 12.31 13.48
C PRO A 40 -1.18 10.83 13.27
N ILE A 41 -0.82 10.48 12.06
CA ILE A 41 -0.40 9.14 11.66
C ILE A 41 0.89 9.24 10.85
N THR A 42 1.66 8.16 10.83
CA THR A 42 2.78 7.98 9.92
C THR A 42 2.31 7.72 8.49
N PRO A 43 3.15 7.91 7.46
CA PRO A 43 2.79 7.61 6.09
C PRO A 43 2.32 6.16 5.91
N VAL A 44 1.34 5.97 5.04
CA VAL A 44 0.84 4.63 4.70
C VAL A 44 1.89 3.89 3.89
N LYS A 45 2.23 2.69 4.34
CA LYS A 45 3.21 1.82 3.68
C LYS A 45 2.54 0.75 2.82
N ASP A 46 3.18 0.39 1.72
CA ASP A 46 2.72 -0.67 0.83
C ASP A 46 3.27 -2.04 1.26
N GLN A 47 2.40 -2.90 1.77
CA GLN A 47 2.78 -4.28 2.10
C GLN A 47 2.95 -5.18 0.88
N ASN A 48 2.59 -4.69 -0.34
CA ASN A 48 2.53 -5.47 -1.56
C ASN A 48 1.66 -6.73 -1.39
N MET A 49 2.00 -7.82 -2.09
CA MET A 49 1.24 -9.08 -2.09
C MET A 49 1.58 -10.00 -0.90
N ALA A 50 2.34 -9.52 0.07
CA ALA A 50 2.70 -10.31 1.24
C ALA A 50 1.52 -10.42 2.24
N GLY A 51 1.37 -11.59 2.88
CA GLY A 51 0.37 -11.82 3.93
C GLY A 51 0.79 -11.23 5.29
N THR A 52 1.24 -9.96 5.31
CA THR A 52 1.85 -9.29 6.45
C THR A 52 1.03 -8.10 6.99
N CYS A 53 -0.21 -7.93 6.53
CA CYS A 53 -1.09 -6.84 6.96
C CYS A 53 -1.23 -6.71 8.49
N TRP A 54 -1.19 -7.84 9.19
CA TRP A 54 -1.23 -7.89 10.65
C TRP A 54 -0.05 -7.15 11.30
N CYS A 55 1.13 -7.19 10.69
CA CYS A 55 2.32 -6.51 11.17
C CYS A 55 2.28 -5.02 10.83
N TYR A 56 1.99 -4.68 9.57
CA TYR A 56 1.87 -3.30 9.10
C TYR A 56 0.84 -2.50 9.90
N SER A 57 -0.37 -3.06 10.09
CA SER A 57 -1.40 -2.39 10.87
C SER A 57 -1.04 -2.23 12.35
N SER A 58 -0.33 -3.21 12.92
CA SER A 58 0.09 -3.16 14.32
C SER A 58 1.21 -2.15 14.56
N LEU A 59 2.23 -2.11 13.69
CA LEU A 59 3.32 -1.14 13.83
C LEU A 59 2.84 0.27 13.52
N GLY A 60 2.02 0.48 12.49
CA GLY A 60 1.40 1.78 12.22
C GLY A 60 0.55 2.29 13.39
N PHE A 61 -0.13 1.40 14.11
CA PHE A 61 -0.80 1.78 15.36
C PHE A 61 0.21 2.25 16.42
N PHE A 62 1.32 1.56 16.65
CA PHE A 62 2.32 1.98 17.63
C PHE A 62 3.01 3.30 17.23
N GLU A 63 3.31 3.48 15.96
CA GLU A 63 3.88 4.71 15.43
C GLU A 63 2.93 5.89 15.66
N ALA A 64 1.64 5.73 15.33
CA ALA A 64 0.62 6.74 15.58
C ALA A 64 0.46 7.06 17.08
N GLU A 65 0.50 6.05 17.96
CA GLU A 65 0.44 6.26 19.41
C GLU A 65 1.66 7.00 19.94
N LEU A 66 2.85 6.75 19.42
CA LEU A 66 4.06 7.49 19.77
C LEU A 66 3.92 8.97 19.38
N LEU A 67 3.41 9.25 18.18
CA LEU A 67 3.10 10.63 17.76
C LEU A 67 2.07 11.28 18.68
N ARG A 68 0.98 10.57 19.01
CA ARG A 68 -0.03 11.07 19.94
C ARG A 68 0.54 11.38 21.33
N MET A 69 1.55 10.62 21.77
CA MET A 69 2.27 10.85 23.03
C MET A 69 3.33 11.96 22.94
N GLY A 70 3.45 12.65 21.80
CA GLY A 70 4.44 13.71 21.60
C GLY A 70 5.87 13.22 21.42
N LYS A 71 6.04 11.95 21.03
CA LYS A 71 7.33 11.40 20.67
C LYS A 71 7.68 11.78 19.22
N PRO A 72 8.97 11.74 18.84
CA PRO A 72 9.37 11.87 17.45
C PRO A 72 8.67 10.83 16.57
N GLU A 73 8.60 11.11 15.29
CA GLU A 73 8.19 10.14 14.30
C GLU A 73 9.21 9.00 14.22
N TYR A 74 8.71 7.78 14.33
CA TYR A 74 9.49 6.57 14.18
C TYR A 74 8.93 5.78 13.01
N ASP A 75 9.83 5.17 12.27
CA ASP A 75 9.54 4.24 11.21
C ASP A 75 10.14 2.88 11.62
N PHE A 76 9.28 1.89 11.93
CA PHE A 76 9.72 0.58 12.40
C PHE A 76 9.68 -0.44 11.28
N SER A 77 10.69 -1.30 11.24
CA SER A 77 10.78 -2.36 10.24
C SER A 77 9.76 -3.48 10.50
N GLU A 78 8.74 -3.54 9.67
CA GLU A 78 7.74 -4.62 9.69
C GLU A 78 8.40 -5.96 9.37
N MET A 79 9.32 -5.95 8.41
CA MET A 79 9.96 -7.19 7.97
C MET A 79 10.85 -7.80 9.04
N TYR A 80 11.41 -7.00 9.94
CA TYR A 80 12.12 -7.51 11.10
C TYR A 80 11.19 -8.32 12.03
N ILE A 81 10.03 -7.76 12.36
CA ILE A 81 9.03 -8.43 13.21
C ILE A 81 8.46 -9.68 12.53
N VAL A 82 8.14 -9.59 11.24
CA VAL A 82 7.68 -10.73 10.44
C VAL A 82 8.73 -11.84 10.44
N TYR A 83 9.99 -11.51 10.19
CA TYR A 83 11.09 -12.47 10.19
C TYR A 83 11.21 -13.19 11.55
N LYS A 84 11.21 -12.44 12.65
CA LYS A 84 11.31 -13.03 14.00
C LYS A 84 10.13 -13.92 14.33
N THR A 85 8.92 -13.48 14.00
CA THR A 85 7.70 -14.27 14.20
C THR A 85 7.73 -15.57 13.38
N TYR A 86 8.18 -15.50 12.13
CA TYR A 86 8.22 -16.69 11.28
C TYR A 86 9.36 -17.64 11.67
N GLN A 87 10.47 -17.12 12.16
CA GLN A 87 11.55 -17.94 12.72
C GLN A 87 11.04 -18.77 13.91
N ASP A 88 10.33 -18.14 14.85
CA ASP A 88 9.73 -18.84 15.99
C ASP A 88 8.68 -19.87 15.58
N ARG A 89 7.85 -19.53 14.58
CA ARG A 89 6.85 -20.47 14.06
C ARG A 89 7.49 -21.67 13.38
N ALA A 90 8.56 -21.45 12.61
CA ALA A 90 9.29 -22.55 11.97
C ALA A 90 9.88 -23.50 13.02
N ASP A 91 10.51 -22.96 14.06
CA ASP A 91 11.06 -23.77 15.16
C ASP A 91 9.96 -24.58 15.87
N LYS A 92 8.82 -23.94 16.17
CA LYS A 92 7.68 -24.62 16.76
C LYS A 92 7.11 -25.71 15.86
N ALA A 93 6.94 -25.42 14.56
CA ALA A 93 6.41 -26.41 13.61
C ALA A 93 7.31 -27.65 13.52
N VAL A 94 8.63 -27.47 13.52
CA VAL A 94 9.58 -28.58 13.54
C VAL A 94 9.47 -29.38 14.83
N ARG A 95 9.44 -28.70 15.99
CA ARG A 95 9.39 -29.36 17.32
C ARG A 95 8.07 -30.10 17.57
N THR A 96 6.99 -29.64 16.96
CA THR A 96 5.66 -30.25 17.11
C THR A 96 5.28 -31.17 15.93
N HIS A 97 6.24 -31.52 15.08
CA HIS A 97 6.01 -32.38 13.91
C HIS A 97 4.89 -31.87 12.98
N GLY A 98 4.71 -30.56 12.90
CA GLY A 98 3.71 -29.93 12.04
C GLY A 98 2.35 -29.66 12.69
N ASP A 99 2.16 -29.98 13.97
CA ASP A 99 0.91 -29.66 14.69
C ASP A 99 0.64 -28.15 14.78
N VAL A 100 1.70 -27.33 14.78
CA VAL A 100 1.59 -25.89 14.70
C VAL A 100 1.72 -25.44 13.25
N SER A 101 0.70 -24.75 12.76
CA SER A 101 0.70 -24.23 11.38
C SER A 101 1.84 -23.23 11.15
N PHE A 102 2.63 -23.50 10.10
CA PHE A 102 3.59 -22.56 9.55
C PHE A 102 3.03 -21.94 8.27
N SER A 103 2.22 -20.91 8.43
CA SER A 103 1.56 -20.22 7.33
C SER A 103 1.74 -18.71 7.44
N GLN A 104 1.42 -17.99 6.36
CA GLN A 104 1.32 -16.54 6.36
C GLN A 104 0.19 -16.07 7.30
N GLY A 105 0.22 -14.80 7.62
CA GLY A 105 -0.71 -14.20 8.57
C GLY A 105 -0.16 -14.16 9.99
N GLY A 106 -0.85 -13.44 10.83
CA GLY A 106 -0.48 -13.24 12.22
C GLY A 106 -1.52 -12.39 12.94
N SER A 107 -1.20 -12.04 14.17
CA SER A 107 -2.07 -11.26 15.04
C SER A 107 -1.30 -10.13 15.70
N PHE A 108 -2.03 -9.17 16.27
CA PHE A 108 -1.45 -8.15 17.14
C PHE A 108 -0.66 -8.75 18.30
N GLY A 109 -1.11 -9.90 18.83
CA GLY A 109 -0.41 -10.64 19.88
C GLY A 109 0.98 -11.14 19.45
N ASP A 110 1.14 -11.56 18.19
CA ASP A 110 2.44 -11.97 17.64
C ASP A 110 3.42 -10.79 17.60
N VAL A 111 2.93 -9.59 17.23
CA VAL A 111 3.74 -8.37 17.21
C VAL A 111 4.18 -8.01 18.63
N ILE A 112 3.26 -8.00 19.61
CA ILE A 112 3.58 -7.74 21.01
C ILE A 112 4.62 -8.73 21.54
N TYR A 113 4.44 -10.01 21.21
CA TYR A 113 5.39 -11.05 21.62
C TYR A 113 6.77 -10.79 21.01
N ALA A 114 6.85 -10.52 19.71
CA ALA A 114 8.11 -10.25 19.03
C ALA A 114 8.81 -9.01 19.59
N ILE A 115 8.08 -7.92 19.83
CA ILE A 115 8.62 -6.70 20.44
C ILE A 115 9.21 -6.99 21.83
N ARG A 116 8.50 -7.76 22.66
CA ARG A 116 8.98 -8.09 24.02
C ARG A 116 10.22 -8.96 24.04
N HIS A 117 10.39 -9.84 23.06
CA HIS A 117 11.49 -10.81 23.03
C HIS A 117 12.69 -10.34 22.20
N TYR A 118 12.45 -9.56 21.15
CA TYR A 118 13.46 -9.19 20.16
C TYR A 118 13.65 -7.68 20.03
N GLY A 119 12.72 -6.88 20.57
CA GLY A 119 12.72 -5.43 20.42
C GLY A 119 12.18 -4.96 19.05
N LEU A 120 12.41 -3.69 18.78
CA LEU A 120 12.10 -3.03 17.52
C LEU A 120 13.38 -2.49 16.89
N VAL A 121 13.42 -2.46 15.58
CA VAL A 121 14.49 -1.82 14.81
C VAL A 121 13.86 -0.78 13.87
N PRO A 122 14.55 0.34 13.61
CA PRO A 122 14.12 1.28 12.59
C PRO A 122 14.12 0.61 11.21
N ASP A 123 13.20 1.04 10.35
CA ASP A 123 13.30 0.75 8.94
C ASP A 123 14.37 1.69 8.35
N VAL A 124 15.40 1.11 7.78
CA VAL A 124 16.50 1.86 7.14
C VAL A 124 16.48 1.49 5.66
N GLU A 125 16.29 2.51 4.82
CA GLU A 125 16.42 2.40 3.37
C GLU A 125 17.88 2.11 2.95
#